data_df9dc473e44b10bed3ac0d0ce03d89ec
#
_entry.id   df9dc473e44b10bed3ac0d0ce03d89ec
#
_cell.length_a   1.000
_cell.length_b   1.000
_cell.length_c   1.000
_cell.angle_alpha   90.00
_cell.angle_beta   90.00
_cell.angle_gamma   90.00
#
_symmetry.space_group_name_H-M   'P 1'
#
loop_
_entity.id
_entity.type
_entity.pdbx_description
1 polymer ?
#
loop_
_entity_poly.entity_id
_entity_poly.type
_entity_poly.pdbx_seq_one_letter_code
_entity_poly.pdbx_strand_id
1 'polypeptide(L)'
;PKWIDVKVQGGQARKVDDVYTQLVVMKEAIEQDTKEVINRKLELGRLINKLKNPKSRSILRVTYITKMYVDDICDKMEISRTTFYTWRNMAISELNEVLERMELN
;
A
#
# COMPACT_ATOMS: atom_id res chain seq x y z
N PRO A 1 -15.99 -12.68 -8.24
CA PRO A 1 -16.20 -11.24 -8.45
C PRO A 1 -17.37 -10.97 -9.37
N LYS A 2 -18.08 -9.89 -9.12
CA LYS A 2 -19.30 -9.57 -9.87
C LYS A 2 -19.08 -9.33 -11.35
N TRP A 3 -17.91 -8.89 -11.75
CA TRP A 3 -17.63 -8.65 -13.15
C TRP A 3 -17.60 -9.93 -13.98
N ILE A 4 -17.40 -11.08 -13.33
CA ILE A 4 -17.49 -12.39 -13.99
C ILE A 4 -18.93 -12.74 -14.27
N ASP A 5 -19.85 -12.23 -13.46
CA ASP A 5 -21.29 -12.45 -13.62
C ASP A 5 -21.91 -11.56 -14.68
N VAL A 6 -21.12 -10.73 -15.34
CA VAL A 6 -21.59 -9.98 -16.49
C VAL A 6 -22.01 -11.00 -17.53
N LYS A 7 -23.28 -11.20 -17.61
CA LYS A 7 -23.81 -12.33 -18.33
C LYS A 7 -23.66 -12.19 -19.81
N VAL A 8 -22.93 -13.11 -20.36
CA VAL A 8 -22.93 -13.32 -21.80
C VAL A 8 -24.22 -14.04 -22.10
N GLN A 9 -25.28 -13.30 -22.25
CA GLN A 9 -26.56 -13.89 -22.60
C GLN A 9 -26.70 -14.02 -24.09
N GLY A 10 -27.05 -15.21 -24.53
CA GLY A 10 -27.43 -15.46 -25.87
C GLY A 10 -26.34 -15.67 -26.89
N GLY A 11 -25.08 -15.64 -26.53
CA GLY A 11 -23.99 -16.03 -27.42
C GLY A 11 -23.86 -15.24 -28.72
N GLN A 12 -24.37 -14.02 -28.77
CA GLN A 12 -24.21 -13.17 -29.94
C GLN A 12 -22.81 -12.60 -30.02
N ALA A 13 -22.25 -12.51 -31.22
CA ALA A 13 -20.92 -11.98 -31.46
C ALA A 13 -20.70 -10.60 -30.82
N ARG A 14 -21.73 -9.75 -30.93
CA ARG A 14 -21.70 -8.40 -30.38
C ARG A 14 -21.49 -8.39 -28.84
N LYS A 15 -22.06 -9.37 -28.17
CA LYS A 15 -21.87 -9.51 -26.71
C LYS A 15 -20.49 -10.03 -26.34
N VAL A 16 -19.92 -10.88 -27.19
CA VAL A 16 -18.54 -11.34 -27.00
C VAL A 16 -17.58 -10.17 -27.12
N ASP A 17 -17.79 -9.29 -28.11
CA ASP A 17 -16.99 -8.08 -28.28
C ASP A 17 -17.12 -7.15 -27.05
N ASP A 18 -18.35 -6.99 -26.53
CA ASP A 18 -18.58 -6.19 -25.33
C ASP A 18 -17.85 -6.76 -24.11
N VAL A 19 -17.89 -8.07 -23.94
CA VAL A 19 -17.17 -8.74 -22.84
C VAL A 19 -15.67 -8.52 -22.99
N TYR A 20 -15.14 -8.67 -24.19
CA TYR A 20 -13.71 -8.45 -24.45
C TYR A 20 -13.32 -7.01 -24.11
N THR A 21 -14.11 -6.04 -24.55
CA THR A 21 -13.86 -4.63 -24.26
C THR A 21 -13.87 -4.37 -22.76
N GLN A 22 -14.83 -4.95 -22.02
CA GLN A 22 -14.88 -4.83 -20.56
C GLN A 22 -13.65 -5.40 -19.90
N LEU A 23 -13.16 -6.56 -20.35
CA LEU A 23 -11.95 -7.17 -19.81
C LEU A 23 -10.72 -6.31 -20.05
N VAL A 24 -10.60 -5.71 -21.21
CA VAL A 24 -9.49 -4.79 -21.52
C VAL A 24 -9.53 -3.57 -20.62
N VAL A 25 -10.70 -2.96 -20.43
CA VAL A 25 -10.89 -1.81 -19.56
C VAL A 25 -10.53 -2.17 -18.10
N MET A 26 -10.98 -3.33 -17.63
CA MET A 26 -10.65 -3.80 -16.28
C MET A 26 -9.16 -4.04 -16.11
N LYS A 27 -8.52 -4.63 -17.09
CA LYS A 27 -7.07 -4.85 -17.07
C LYS A 27 -6.33 -3.52 -16.96
N GLU A 28 -6.71 -2.53 -17.77
CA GLU A 28 -6.11 -1.20 -17.72
C GLU A 28 -6.32 -0.52 -16.37
N ALA A 29 -7.52 -0.65 -15.80
CA ALA A 29 -7.81 -0.10 -14.48
C ALA A 29 -6.96 -0.75 -13.39
N ILE A 30 -6.79 -2.07 -13.43
CA ILE A 30 -5.95 -2.79 -12.48
C ILE A 30 -4.49 -2.36 -12.63
N GLU A 31 -4.00 -2.22 -13.84
CA GLU A 31 -2.63 -1.75 -14.09
C GLU A 31 -2.42 -0.34 -13.55
N GLN A 32 -3.40 0.55 -13.71
CA GLN A 32 -3.33 1.91 -13.20
C GLN A 32 -3.33 1.93 -11.67
N ASP A 33 -4.21 1.15 -11.05
CA ASP A 33 -4.26 1.04 -9.58
C ASP A 33 -2.95 0.49 -9.04
N THR A 34 -2.34 -0.47 -9.71
CA THR A 34 -1.05 -1.04 -9.31
C THR A 34 0.04 0.02 -9.36
N LYS A 35 0.08 0.83 -10.41
CA LYS A 35 1.04 1.94 -10.54
C LYS A 35 0.87 2.94 -9.42
N GLU A 36 -0.36 3.29 -9.07
CA GLU A 36 -0.64 4.22 -7.98
C GLU A 36 -0.14 3.69 -6.64
N VAL A 37 -0.39 2.42 -6.36
CA VAL A 37 0.09 1.77 -5.13
C VAL A 37 1.62 1.80 -5.06
N ILE A 38 2.29 1.46 -6.16
CA ILE A 38 3.75 1.48 -6.22
C ILE A 38 4.27 2.90 -6.01
N ASN A 39 3.68 3.89 -6.67
CA ASN A 39 4.10 5.28 -6.53
C ASN A 39 3.92 5.79 -5.10
N ARG A 40 2.80 5.46 -4.45
CA ARG A 40 2.56 5.84 -3.06
C ARG A 40 3.57 5.21 -2.11
N LYS A 41 3.91 3.95 -2.35
CA LYS A 41 4.94 3.27 -1.56
C LYS A 41 6.31 3.90 -1.74
N LEU A 42 6.65 4.30 -2.95
CA LEU A 42 7.91 4.99 -3.23
C LEU A 42 7.97 6.35 -2.53
N GLU A 43 6.91 7.11 -2.58
CA GLU A 43 6.81 8.40 -1.88
C GLU A 43 6.94 8.22 -0.38
N LEU A 44 6.23 7.25 0.17
CA LEU A 44 6.31 6.94 1.61
C LEU A 44 7.72 6.51 1.99
N GLY A 45 8.36 5.68 1.15
CA GLY A 45 9.74 5.25 1.38
C GLY A 45 10.71 6.43 1.43
N ARG A 46 10.54 7.42 0.55
CA ARG A 46 11.36 8.63 0.54
C ARG A 46 11.17 9.44 1.82
N LEU A 47 9.93 9.56 2.29
CA LEU A 47 9.63 10.26 3.54
C LEU A 47 10.25 9.53 4.73
N ILE A 48 10.10 8.21 4.78
CA ILE A 48 10.68 7.38 5.84
C ILE A 48 12.21 7.55 5.88
N ASN A 49 12.85 7.61 4.74
CA ASN A 49 14.30 7.80 4.67
C ASN A 49 14.77 9.13 5.27
N LYS A 50 13.89 10.09 5.42
CA LYS A 50 14.22 11.38 6.06
C LYS A 50 14.24 11.30 7.58
N LEU A 51 13.72 10.24 8.16
CA LEU A 51 13.74 10.05 9.61
C LEU A 51 15.16 9.73 10.07
N LYS A 52 15.55 10.30 11.20
CA LYS A 52 16.89 10.10 11.76
C LYS A 52 17.01 8.81 12.55
N ASN A 53 15.92 8.37 13.16
CA ASN A 53 15.92 7.19 14.01
C ASN A 53 15.81 5.91 13.19
N PRO A 54 16.84 5.03 13.21
CA PRO A 54 16.80 3.78 12.44
C PRO A 54 15.65 2.86 12.84
N LYS A 55 15.29 2.84 14.13
CA LYS A 55 14.16 2.02 14.60
C LYS A 55 12.85 2.49 13.99
N SER A 56 12.65 3.81 13.93
CA SER A 56 11.47 4.39 13.32
C SER A 56 11.39 4.07 11.83
N ARG A 57 12.50 4.19 11.12
CA ARG A 57 12.54 3.82 9.70
C ARG A 57 12.16 2.36 9.49
N SER A 58 12.75 1.46 10.28
CA SER A 58 12.50 0.03 10.15
C SER A 58 11.04 -0.32 10.44
N ILE A 59 10.48 0.21 11.53
CA ILE A 59 9.12 -0.11 11.93
C ILE A 59 8.10 0.39 10.89
N LEU A 60 8.32 1.56 10.33
CA LEU A 60 7.43 2.10 9.31
C LEU A 60 7.53 1.32 7.98
N ARG A 61 8.73 0.89 7.61
CA ARG A 61 8.91 0.09 6.41
C ARG A 61 8.20 -1.25 6.50
N VAL A 62 8.41 -1.98 7.59
CA VAL A 62 7.80 -3.31 7.73
C VAL A 62 6.29 -3.23 7.91
N THR A 63 5.79 -2.15 8.52
CA THR A 63 4.37 -1.97 8.77
C THR A 63 3.61 -1.51 7.52
N TYR A 64 4.12 -0.51 6.82
CA TYR A 64 3.36 0.18 5.77
C TYR A 64 3.83 -0.11 4.37
N ILE A 65 5.09 -0.44 4.15
CA ILE A 65 5.60 -0.75 2.82
C ILE A 65 5.54 -2.24 2.56
N THR A 66 6.15 -3.04 3.43
CA THR A 66 6.14 -4.50 3.30
C THR A 66 4.81 -5.10 3.76
N LYS A 67 4.12 -4.40 4.66
CA LYS A 67 2.82 -4.82 5.21
C LYS A 67 2.87 -6.18 5.89
N MET A 68 3.87 -6.38 6.72
CA MET A 68 3.97 -7.58 7.55
C MET A 68 2.93 -7.56 8.67
N TYR A 69 2.49 -8.73 9.07
CA TYR A 69 1.63 -8.86 10.25
C TYR A 69 2.39 -8.49 11.52
N VAL A 70 1.68 -7.90 12.48
CA VAL A 70 2.29 -7.43 13.73
C VAL A 70 3.04 -8.55 14.46
N ASP A 71 2.46 -9.74 14.51
CA ASP A 71 3.11 -10.86 15.20
C ASP A 71 4.43 -11.25 14.52
N ASP A 72 4.47 -11.23 13.20
CA ASP A 72 5.68 -11.52 12.44
C ASP A 72 6.75 -10.45 12.65
N ILE A 73 6.34 -9.18 12.71
CA ILE A 73 7.26 -8.07 13.01
C ILE A 73 7.85 -8.24 14.40
N CYS A 74 7.00 -8.52 15.39
CA CYS A 74 7.45 -8.72 16.77
C CYS A 74 8.44 -9.87 16.89
N ASP A 75 8.17 -10.98 16.22
CA ASP A 75 9.07 -12.13 16.21
C ASP A 75 10.41 -11.78 15.57
N LYS A 76 10.40 -11.12 14.42
CA LYS A 76 11.64 -10.77 13.72
C LYS A 76 12.47 -9.73 14.45
N MET A 77 11.83 -8.76 15.06
CA MET A 77 12.50 -7.70 15.79
C MET A 77 12.77 -8.06 17.25
N GLU A 78 12.27 -9.21 17.71
CA GLU A 78 12.41 -9.67 19.08
C GLU A 78 11.87 -8.66 20.09
N ILE A 79 10.68 -8.15 19.83
CA ILE A 79 9.98 -7.18 20.68
C ILE A 79 8.59 -7.67 21.02
N SER A 80 8.04 -7.12 22.10
CA SER A 80 6.65 -7.37 22.47
C SER A 80 5.70 -6.52 21.61
N ARG A 81 4.42 -6.87 21.60
CA ARG A 81 3.40 -6.06 20.95
C ARG A 81 3.32 -4.66 21.53
N THR A 82 3.43 -4.54 22.84
CA THR A 82 3.43 -3.24 23.51
C THR A 82 4.58 -2.37 23.02
N THR A 83 5.77 -2.94 22.93
CA THR A 83 6.95 -2.23 22.40
C THR A 83 6.75 -1.85 20.94
N PHE A 84 6.17 -2.76 20.14
CA PHE A 84 5.87 -2.49 18.73
C PHE A 84 4.99 -1.24 18.60
N TYR A 85 3.87 -1.19 19.32
CA TYR A 85 2.93 -0.06 19.21
C TYR A 85 3.55 1.23 19.73
N THR A 86 4.36 1.16 20.78
CA THR A 86 5.09 2.33 21.29
C THR A 86 6.03 2.89 20.23
N TRP A 87 6.83 2.02 19.62
CA TRP A 87 7.77 2.43 18.56
C TRP A 87 7.05 2.95 17.32
N ARG A 88 5.96 2.28 16.93
CA ARG A 88 5.16 2.73 15.78
C ARG A 88 4.61 4.13 16.01
N ASN A 89 4.04 4.37 17.18
CA ASN A 89 3.47 5.68 17.51
C ASN A 89 4.53 6.77 17.53
N MET A 90 5.71 6.48 18.07
CA MET A 90 6.85 7.41 18.03
C MET A 90 7.28 7.68 16.59
N ALA A 91 7.36 6.64 15.78
CA ALA A 91 7.76 6.77 14.38
C ALA A 91 6.75 7.61 13.59
N ILE A 92 5.46 7.43 13.82
CA ILE A 92 4.41 8.23 13.19
C ILE A 92 4.53 9.70 13.60
N SER A 93 4.81 9.95 14.86
CA SER A 93 5.03 11.33 15.35
C SER A 93 6.23 11.98 14.66
N GLU A 94 7.33 11.25 14.53
CA GLU A 94 8.51 11.73 13.81
C GLU A 94 8.19 12.03 12.34
N LEU A 95 7.42 11.14 11.70
CA LEU A 95 7.02 11.33 10.31
C LEU A 95 6.15 12.57 10.15
N ASN A 96 5.21 12.79 11.07
CA ASN A 96 4.38 13.99 11.07
C ASN A 96 5.22 15.26 11.20
N GLU A 97 6.25 15.26 12.03
CA GLU A 97 7.16 16.39 12.14
C GLU A 97 7.89 16.67 10.82
N VAL A 98 8.32 15.62 10.12
CA VAL A 98 8.95 15.76 8.80
C VAL A 98 7.98 16.39 7.81
N LEU A 99 6.75 15.90 7.79
CA LEU A 99 5.71 16.44 6.90
C LEU A 99 5.41 17.90 7.18
N GLU A 100 5.30 18.28 8.46
CA GLU A 100 5.07 19.67 8.85
C GLU A 100 6.21 20.58 8.39
N ARG A 101 7.44 20.13 8.55
CA ARG A 101 8.60 20.91 8.07
C ARG A 101 8.59 21.09 6.56
N MET A 102 8.15 20.06 5.83
CA MET A 102 8.04 20.14 4.36
C MET A 102 6.95 21.13 3.93
N GLU A 103 5.85 21.20 4.66
CA GLU A 103 4.76 22.12 4.37
C GLU A 103 5.15 23.57 4.63
N LEU A 104 6.01 23.81 5.60
CA LEU A 104 6.47 25.15 5.95
C LEU A 104 7.50 25.71 4.97
N ASN A 105 8.08 24.86 4.16
CA ASN A 105 9.03 25.26 3.14
C ASN A 105 8.33 25.44 1.79
#